data_c7d925b261785551cbea26808dc865f4
#
_entry.id   c7d925b261785551cbea26808dc865f4
#
_cell.length_a   1.000
_cell.length_b   1.000
_cell.length_c   1.000
_cell.angle_alpha   90.00
_cell.angle_beta   90.00
_cell.angle_gamma   90.00
#
_symmetry.space_group_name_H-M   'P 1'
#
loop_
_entity.id
_entity.type
_entity.pdbx_description
1 polymer ?
#
loop_
_entity_poly.entity_id
_entity_poly.type
_entity_poly.pdbx_seq_one_letter_code
_entity_poly.pdbx_strand_id
1 'polypeptide(L)'
;SVGSVLYDDVMGGLRPMIPFVAGGGILMAISFMFGMRIGDNSVNQFAKILYEIGHNNAMLLMIPIFAGFIAHTIAGQDALAPGMIGGMIAKTTGSGFLGGIVAGFLAGYLVKLLNKLLSNFPEDFQSIKKLLIIPVISTFLVGIVMLCVVSVPMAWLNQGLTGFIDGLGTQNLVLTGMVIGGMMAVDLGGPINKVAYTFAVAAISNGNYYPMAAAMVGGVVPPLGVALATTLFKRKFTKDQQIQGKTYYLLGASFITESCMPVALTDPVRMIPAGIIGSAV
;
A
#
# COMPACT_ATOMS: atom_id res chain seq x y z
N SER A 1 24.16 -7.65 -5.67
CA SER A 1 24.36 -6.97 -4.38
C SER A 1 23.16 -7.25 -3.48
N VAL A 2 23.30 -7.10 -2.16
CA VAL A 2 22.16 -7.28 -1.22
C VAL A 2 20.99 -6.38 -1.61
N GLY A 3 21.27 -5.16 -2.05
CA GLY A 3 20.22 -4.22 -2.49
C GLY A 3 19.44 -4.68 -3.71
N SER A 4 20.08 -5.39 -4.67
CA SER A 4 19.35 -5.94 -5.82
C SER A 4 18.40 -7.09 -5.43
N VAL A 5 18.81 -7.92 -4.48
CA VAL A 5 17.96 -9.03 -3.99
C VAL A 5 16.73 -8.47 -3.26
N LEU A 6 16.92 -7.51 -2.35
CA LEU A 6 15.81 -6.86 -1.66
C LEU A 6 14.85 -6.16 -2.63
N TYR A 7 15.38 -5.52 -3.67
CA TYR A 7 14.57 -4.90 -4.71
C TYR A 7 13.74 -5.94 -5.48
N ASP A 8 14.36 -7.04 -5.89
CA ASP A 8 13.69 -8.12 -6.64
C ASP A 8 12.59 -8.78 -5.80
N ASP A 9 12.83 -8.97 -4.50
CA ASP A 9 11.84 -9.51 -3.55
C ASP A 9 10.62 -8.58 -3.41
N VAL A 10 10.84 -7.26 -3.25
CA VAL A 10 9.76 -6.27 -3.19
C VAL A 10 8.98 -6.22 -4.51
N MET A 11 9.68 -6.23 -5.65
CA MET A 11 9.05 -6.23 -6.97
C MET A 11 8.24 -7.51 -7.23
N GLY A 12 8.68 -8.65 -6.66
CA GLY A 12 7.93 -9.90 -6.67
C GLY A 12 6.57 -9.81 -5.99
N GLY A 13 6.48 -8.98 -4.94
CA GLY A 13 5.20 -8.69 -4.26
C GLY A 13 4.33 -7.67 -4.99
N LEU A 14 4.93 -6.66 -5.63
CA LEU A 14 4.19 -5.57 -6.29
C LEU A 14 3.37 -6.03 -7.50
N ARG A 15 3.95 -6.87 -8.36
CA ARG A 15 3.29 -7.32 -9.60
C ARG A 15 1.94 -7.99 -9.36
N PRO A 16 1.81 -9.00 -8.46
CA PRO A 16 0.54 -9.64 -8.16
C PRO A 16 -0.48 -8.72 -7.47
N MET A 17 -0.02 -7.66 -6.80
CA MET A 17 -0.87 -6.68 -6.13
C MET A 17 -1.63 -5.77 -7.12
N ILE A 18 -1.03 -5.46 -8.29
CA ILE A 18 -1.56 -4.48 -9.25
C ILE A 18 -3.02 -4.77 -9.67
N PRO A 19 -3.42 -6.00 -10.03
CA PRO A 19 -4.81 -6.27 -10.42
C PRO A 19 -5.83 -5.95 -9.32
N PHE A 20 -5.49 -6.15 -8.04
CA PHE A 20 -6.37 -5.84 -6.91
C PHE A 20 -6.52 -4.34 -6.73
N VAL A 21 -5.42 -3.58 -6.87
CA VAL A 21 -5.43 -2.12 -6.83
C VAL A 21 -6.22 -1.55 -8.00
N ALA A 22 -5.95 -2.02 -9.21
CA ALA A 22 -6.63 -1.53 -10.41
C ALA A 22 -8.13 -1.86 -10.39
N GLY A 23 -8.49 -3.12 -10.15
CA GLY A 23 -9.89 -3.55 -10.11
C GLY A 23 -10.67 -2.87 -8.99
N GLY A 24 -10.12 -2.89 -7.76
CA GLY A 24 -10.74 -2.25 -6.61
C GLY A 24 -10.91 -0.76 -6.78
N GLY A 25 -9.86 -0.08 -7.23
CA GLY A 25 -9.87 1.37 -7.42
C GLY A 25 -10.82 1.84 -8.52
N ILE A 26 -10.90 1.13 -9.65
CA ILE A 26 -11.85 1.46 -10.72
C ILE A 26 -13.29 1.31 -10.21
N LEU A 27 -13.62 0.22 -9.49
CA LEU A 27 -14.95 0.03 -8.92
C LEU A 27 -15.30 1.12 -7.91
N MET A 28 -14.34 1.54 -7.07
CA MET A 28 -14.52 2.68 -6.17
C MET A 28 -14.77 3.98 -6.94
N ALA A 29 -14.00 4.27 -7.98
CA ALA A 29 -14.17 5.47 -8.79
C ALA A 29 -15.56 5.51 -9.43
N ILE A 30 -16.01 4.40 -9.98
CA ILE A 30 -17.36 4.27 -10.55
C ILE A 30 -18.42 4.49 -9.45
N SER A 31 -18.24 3.95 -8.24
CA SER A 31 -19.17 4.14 -7.13
C SER A 31 -19.36 5.63 -6.78
N PHE A 32 -18.28 6.41 -6.77
CA PHE A 32 -18.34 7.85 -6.54
C PHE A 32 -19.07 8.59 -7.68
N MET A 33 -18.90 8.16 -8.93
CA MET A 33 -19.66 8.71 -10.07
C MET A 33 -21.16 8.48 -9.92
N PHE A 34 -21.59 7.38 -9.29
CA PHE A 34 -22.98 7.08 -8.97
C PHE A 34 -23.43 7.66 -7.62
N GLY A 35 -22.71 8.64 -7.08
CA GLY A 35 -23.09 9.41 -5.90
C GLY A 35 -22.77 8.75 -4.56
N MET A 36 -21.83 7.80 -4.52
CA MET A 36 -21.35 7.24 -3.26
C MET A 36 -20.79 8.36 -2.37
N ARG A 37 -21.33 8.46 -1.14
CA ARG A 37 -20.84 9.35 -0.07
C ARG A 37 -20.66 8.52 1.19
N ILE A 38 -19.49 8.63 1.78
CA ILE A 38 -19.16 7.92 3.02
C ILE A 38 -20.02 8.49 4.16
N GLY A 39 -20.75 7.61 4.85
CA GLY A 39 -21.64 8.00 5.96
C GLY A 39 -23.06 8.42 5.55
N ASP A 40 -23.40 8.46 4.27
CA ASP A 40 -24.76 8.78 3.80
C ASP A 40 -25.57 7.51 3.55
N ASN A 41 -26.64 7.32 4.29
CA ASN A 41 -27.53 6.16 4.15
C ASN A 41 -28.50 6.25 2.95
N SER A 42 -28.66 7.45 2.35
CA SER A 42 -29.55 7.70 1.21
C SER A 42 -28.94 7.36 -0.16
N VAL A 43 -27.69 6.91 -0.19
CA VAL A 43 -26.95 6.61 -1.40
C VAL A 43 -27.54 5.43 -2.17
N ASN A 44 -27.49 5.51 -3.50
CA ASN A 44 -27.91 4.46 -4.41
C ASN A 44 -27.29 3.09 -4.03
N GLN A 45 -28.15 2.05 -3.99
CA GLN A 45 -27.75 0.69 -3.65
C GLN A 45 -26.63 0.16 -4.57
N PHE A 46 -26.67 0.49 -5.86
CA PHE A 46 -25.64 0.09 -6.82
C PHE A 46 -24.28 0.71 -6.48
N ALA A 47 -24.23 2.00 -6.11
CA ALA A 47 -23.00 2.67 -5.68
C ALA A 47 -22.42 2.02 -4.41
N LYS A 48 -23.29 1.64 -3.44
CA LYS A 48 -22.87 0.92 -2.23
C LYS A 48 -22.22 -0.44 -2.55
N ILE A 49 -22.84 -1.20 -3.46
CA ILE A 49 -22.31 -2.51 -3.88
C ILE A 49 -20.93 -2.36 -4.54
N LEU A 50 -20.76 -1.41 -5.45
CA LEU A 50 -19.49 -1.16 -6.11
C LEU A 50 -18.39 -0.74 -5.11
N TYR A 51 -18.75 0.13 -4.15
CA TYR A 51 -17.84 0.54 -3.10
C TYR A 51 -17.45 -0.62 -2.20
N GLU A 52 -18.41 -1.45 -1.80
CA GLU A 52 -18.17 -2.63 -0.97
C GLU A 52 -17.20 -3.61 -1.66
N ILE A 53 -17.41 -3.91 -2.94
CA ILE A 53 -16.51 -4.79 -3.69
C ILE A 53 -15.13 -4.15 -3.85
N GLY A 54 -15.07 -2.88 -4.21
CA GLY A 54 -13.82 -2.17 -4.48
C GLY A 54 -13.00 -1.91 -3.22
N HIS A 55 -13.60 -1.22 -2.24
CA HIS A 55 -12.90 -0.76 -1.04
C HIS A 55 -12.74 -1.86 0.01
N ASN A 56 -13.87 -2.45 0.43
CA ASN A 56 -13.88 -3.36 1.58
C ASN A 56 -13.41 -4.77 1.26
N ASN A 57 -13.33 -5.13 -0.03
CA ASN A 57 -12.87 -6.45 -0.44
C ASN A 57 -11.58 -6.38 -1.28
N ALA A 58 -11.60 -5.78 -2.47
CA ALA A 58 -10.43 -5.81 -3.35
C ALA A 58 -9.23 -5.03 -2.77
N MET A 59 -9.43 -3.79 -2.32
CA MET A 59 -8.36 -2.96 -1.72
C MET A 59 -7.91 -3.49 -0.36
N LEU A 60 -8.77 -4.23 0.35
CA LEU A 60 -8.39 -4.89 1.60
C LEU A 60 -7.28 -5.91 1.38
N LEU A 61 -7.34 -6.63 0.27
CA LEU A 61 -6.38 -7.70 -0.06
C LEU A 61 -5.04 -7.17 -0.57
N MET A 62 -4.92 -5.88 -0.92
CA MET A 62 -3.72 -5.28 -1.50
C MET A 62 -2.46 -5.58 -0.67
N ILE A 63 -2.46 -5.22 0.62
CA ILE A 63 -1.31 -5.41 1.50
C ILE A 63 -1.05 -6.89 1.83
N PRO A 64 -2.05 -7.71 2.17
CA PRO A 64 -1.88 -9.15 2.32
C PRO A 64 -1.25 -9.83 1.12
N ILE A 65 -1.72 -9.55 -0.10
CA ILE A 65 -1.16 -10.10 -1.33
C ILE A 65 0.27 -9.64 -1.54
N PHE A 66 0.52 -8.36 -1.37
CA PHE A 66 1.86 -7.80 -1.46
C PHE A 66 2.86 -8.50 -0.54
N ALA A 67 2.55 -8.58 0.76
CA ALA A 67 3.41 -9.23 1.75
C ALA A 67 3.56 -10.73 1.48
N GLY A 68 2.48 -11.41 1.10
CA GLY A 68 2.50 -12.83 0.78
C GLY A 68 3.40 -13.15 -0.39
N PHE A 69 3.38 -12.34 -1.45
CA PHE A 69 4.23 -12.57 -2.63
C PHE A 69 5.67 -12.11 -2.43
N ILE A 70 5.97 -11.16 -1.56
CA ILE A 70 7.35 -10.93 -1.09
C ILE A 70 7.88 -12.20 -0.42
N ALA A 71 7.12 -12.75 0.54
CA ALA A 71 7.52 -13.97 1.24
C ALA A 71 7.66 -15.17 0.28
N HIS A 72 6.76 -15.30 -0.69
CA HIS A 72 6.82 -16.31 -1.72
C HIS A 72 8.09 -16.22 -2.59
N THR A 73 8.50 -15.00 -2.97
CA THR A 73 9.74 -14.79 -3.74
C THR A 73 10.96 -15.26 -2.96
N ILE A 74 10.96 -15.09 -1.63
CA ILE A 74 12.09 -15.45 -0.75
C ILE A 74 12.14 -16.96 -0.46
N ALA A 75 11.00 -17.60 -0.17
CA ALA A 75 10.95 -18.97 0.37
C ALA A 75 9.88 -19.88 -0.28
N GLY A 76 9.30 -19.45 -1.40
CA GLY A 76 8.35 -20.26 -2.17
C GLY A 76 6.96 -20.35 -1.53
N GLN A 77 6.21 -21.37 -1.95
CA GLN A 77 4.80 -21.55 -1.60
C GLN A 77 4.55 -21.64 -0.09
N ASP A 78 5.47 -22.24 0.66
CA ASP A 78 5.34 -22.43 2.12
C ASP A 78 5.27 -21.09 2.89
N ALA A 79 5.85 -20.02 2.31
CA ALA A 79 5.87 -18.68 2.91
C ALA A 79 4.68 -17.81 2.55
N LEU A 80 3.86 -18.21 1.57
CA LEU A 80 2.76 -17.39 1.08
C LEU A 80 1.73 -17.09 2.18
N ALA A 81 1.26 -18.13 2.88
CA ALA A 81 0.23 -17.98 3.90
C ALA A 81 0.69 -17.11 5.10
N PRO A 82 1.84 -17.38 5.75
CA PRO A 82 2.31 -16.52 6.84
C PRO A 82 2.61 -15.08 6.38
N GLY A 83 3.08 -14.89 5.13
CA GLY A 83 3.28 -13.57 4.55
C GLY A 83 1.96 -12.82 4.38
N MET A 84 0.92 -13.47 3.84
CA MET A 84 -0.41 -12.86 3.68
C MET A 84 -1.06 -12.53 5.03
N ILE A 85 -0.94 -13.41 6.01
CA ILE A 85 -1.48 -13.18 7.36
C ILE A 85 -0.75 -12.01 8.04
N GLY A 86 0.58 -11.95 7.96
CA GLY A 86 1.36 -10.81 8.43
C GLY A 86 0.99 -9.51 7.74
N GLY A 87 0.75 -9.55 6.43
CA GLY A 87 0.24 -8.42 5.65
C GLY A 87 -1.17 -7.99 6.07
N MET A 88 -2.05 -8.92 6.42
CA MET A 88 -3.38 -8.60 6.96
C MET A 88 -3.25 -7.90 8.32
N ILE A 89 -2.37 -8.39 9.21
CA ILE A 89 -2.07 -7.75 10.49
C ILE A 89 -1.56 -6.32 10.25
N ALA A 90 -0.61 -6.13 9.32
CA ALA A 90 -0.11 -4.79 8.96
C ALA A 90 -1.25 -3.87 8.50
N LYS A 91 -2.20 -4.38 7.73
CA LYS A 91 -3.39 -3.64 7.28
C LYS A 91 -4.28 -3.25 8.46
N THR A 92 -4.64 -4.18 9.33
CA THR A 92 -5.60 -3.98 10.43
C THR A 92 -5.04 -3.14 11.57
N THR A 93 -3.73 -3.21 11.82
CA THR A 93 -3.05 -2.42 12.86
C THR A 93 -2.65 -1.01 12.40
N GLY A 94 -2.92 -0.64 11.14
CA GLY A 94 -2.52 0.66 10.60
C GLY A 94 -1.04 0.79 10.26
N SER A 95 -0.25 -0.29 10.34
CA SER A 95 1.16 -0.32 9.90
C SER A 95 1.30 -0.17 8.38
N GLY A 96 0.23 -0.43 7.64
CA GLY A 96 0.08 -0.13 6.22
C GLY A 96 1.07 -0.87 5.32
N PHE A 97 1.45 -0.19 4.25
CA PHE A 97 2.31 -0.75 3.21
C PHE A 97 3.73 -1.09 3.73
N LEU A 98 4.33 -0.21 4.55
CA LEU A 98 5.63 -0.48 5.17
C LEU A 98 5.58 -1.69 6.10
N GLY A 99 4.52 -1.82 6.88
CA GLY A 99 4.27 -3.02 7.68
C GLY A 99 4.15 -4.28 6.82
N GLY A 100 3.53 -4.16 5.63
CA GLY A 100 3.44 -5.24 4.65
C GLY A 100 4.81 -5.69 4.13
N ILE A 101 5.73 -4.76 3.85
CA ILE A 101 7.12 -5.09 3.49
C ILE A 101 7.78 -5.89 4.61
N VAL A 102 7.73 -5.37 5.84
CA VAL A 102 8.32 -6.05 7.01
C VAL A 102 7.72 -7.44 7.19
N ALA A 103 6.40 -7.58 7.08
CA ALA A 103 5.71 -8.86 7.18
C ALA A 103 6.16 -9.86 6.11
N GLY A 104 6.30 -9.41 4.86
CA GLY A 104 6.77 -10.25 3.75
C GLY A 104 8.18 -10.77 3.94
N PHE A 105 9.12 -9.89 4.29
CA PHE A 105 10.49 -10.28 4.59
C PHE A 105 10.58 -11.18 5.81
N LEU A 106 9.90 -10.83 6.90
CA LEU A 106 9.87 -11.63 8.13
C LEU A 106 9.36 -13.05 7.84
N ALA A 107 8.23 -13.19 7.15
CA ALA A 107 7.67 -14.48 6.81
C ALA A 107 8.58 -15.28 5.87
N GLY A 108 9.12 -14.65 4.84
CA GLY A 108 9.99 -15.31 3.88
C GLY A 108 11.26 -15.85 4.53
N TYR A 109 11.99 -15.02 5.27
CA TYR A 109 13.22 -15.46 5.93
C TYR A 109 12.97 -16.44 7.07
N LEU A 110 11.86 -16.28 7.82
CA LEU A 110 11.49 -17.23 8.86
C LEU A 110 11.18 -18.61 8.30
N VAL A 111 10.40 -18.70 7.22
CA VAL A 111 10.10 -19.98 6.56
C VAL A 111 11.35 -20.60 5.96
N LYS A 112 12.23 -19.79 5.37
CA LYS A 112 13.53 -20.26 4.88
C LYS A 112 14.38 -20.86 5.99
N LEU A 113 14.39 -20.21 7.17
CA LEU A 113 15.07 -20.72 8.37
C LEU A 113 14.43 -22.03 8.87
N LEU A 114 13.10 -22.07 8.98
CA LEU A 114 12.38 -23.28 9.41
C LEU A 114 12.62 -24.46 8.45
N ASN A 115 12.60 -24.24 7.16
CA ASN A 115 12.91 -25.26 6.16
C ASN A 115 14.34 -25.78 6.32
N LYS A 116 15.32 -24.92 6.66
CA LYS A 116 16.70 -25.32 6.93
C LYS A 116 16.82 -26.12 8.25
N LEU A 117 16.16 -25.66 9.31
CA LEU A 117 16.18 -26.37 10.61
C LEU A 117 15.53 -27.75 10.52
N LEU A 118 14.47 -27.88 9.72
CA LEU A 118 13.73 -29.12 9.49
C LEU A 118 14.22 -29.88 8.25
N SER A 119 15.45 -29.65 7.78
CA SER A 119 16.01 -30.33 6.61
C SER A 119 16.10 -31.85 6.78
N ASN A 120 16.42 -32.31 8.00
CA ASN A 120 16.56 -33.73 8.35
C ASN A 120 15.25 -34.39 8.81
N PHE A 121 14.11 -33.76 8.52
CA PHE A 121 12.80 -34.30 8.89
C PHE A 121 12.50 -35.57 8.06
N PRO A 122 11.99 -36.69 8.69
CA PRO A 122 11.77 -37.96 7.99
C PRO A 122 10.89 -37.81 6.75
N GLU A 123 11.22 -38.57 5.70
CA GLU A 123 10.52 -38.49 4.40
C GLU A 123 9.03 -38.80 4.51
N ASP A 124 8.66 -39.76 5.33
CA ASP A 124 7.26 -40.18 5.55
C ASP A 124 6.38 -39.06 6.15
N PHE A 125 6.97 -38.07 6.78
CA PHE A 125 6.26 -36.96 7.44
C PHE A 125 6.41 -35.60 6.73
N GLN A 126 6.95 -35.56 5.50
CA GLN A 126 7.14 -34.32 4.75
C GLN A 126 5.83 -33.56 4.50
N SER A 127 4.71 -34.27 4.33
CA SER A 127 3.39 -33.66 4.17
C SER A 127 2.96 -32.94 5.46
N ILE A 128 3.18 -33.54 6.63
CA ILE A 128 2.87 -32.92 7.93
C ILE A 128 3.75 -31.69 8.16
N LYS A 129 5.04 -31.77 7.82
CA LYS A 129 5.96 -30.63 7.89
C LYS A 129 5.43 -29.45 7.09
N LYS A 130 5.06 -29.64 5.83
CA LYS A 130 4.66 -28.56 4.90
C LYS A 130 3.25 -28.05 5.15
N LEU A 131 2.31 -28.93 5.51
CA LEU A 131 0.90 -28.56 5.65
C LEU A 131 0.53 -28.11 7.07
N LEU A 132 1.31 -28.48 8.08
CA LEU A 132 0.98 -28.21 9.48
C LEU A 132 2.11 -27.47 10.20
N ILE A 133 3.31 -28.06 10.31
CA ILE A 133 4.36 -27.54 11.18
C ILE A 133 4.84 -26.16 10.72
N ILE A 134 5.24 -26.04 9.45
CA ILE A 134 5.75 -24.78 8.91
C ILE A 134 4.69 -23.68 8.95
N PRO A 135 3.46 -23.87 8.42
CA PRO A 135 2.44 -22.81 8.45
C PRO A 135 2.05 -22.37 9.86
N VAL A 136 1.88 -23.32 10.81
CA VAL A 136 1.48 -22.98 12.18
C VAL A 136 2.57 -22.19 12.89
N ILE A 137 3.81 -22.68 12.88
CA ILE A 137 4.92 -22.01 13.57
C ILE A 137 5.22 -20.66 12.92
N SER A 138 5.30 -20.60 11.60
CA SER A 138 5.63 -19.35 10.90
C SER A 138 4.54 -18.29 11.07
N THR A 139 3.27 -18.68 10.97
CA THR A 139 2.14 -17.76 11.17
C THR A 139 2.11 -17.23 12.60
N PHE A 140 2.32 -18.10 13.59
CA PHE A 140 2.35 -17.71 15.00
C PHE A 140 3.48 -16.70 15.28
N LEU A 141 4.70 -17.00 14.83
CA LEU A 141 5.86 -16.13 15.05
C LEU A 141 5.73 -14.80 14.28
N VAL A 142 5.32 -14.84 13.01
CA VAL A 142 5.04 -13.62 12.24
C VAL A 142 3.96 -12.81 12.93
N GLY A 143 2.88 -13.44 13.37
CA GLY A 143 1.77 -12.77 14.05
C GLY A 143 2.22 -12.04 15.32
N ILE A 144 2.99 -12.70 16.20
CA ILE A 144 3.52 -12.08 17.43
C ILE A 144 4.42 -10.90 17.08
N VAL A 145 5.40 -11.07 16.18
CA VAL A 145 6.33 -9.99 15.84
C VAL A 145 5.58 -8.82 15.23
N MET A 146 4.62 -9.07 14.34
CA MET A 146 3.82 -8.00 13.74
C MET A 146 2.98 -7.27 14.79
N LEU A 147 2.30 -7.97 15.67
CA LEU A 147 1.43 -7.35 16.68
C LEU A 147 2.20 -6.67 17.81
N CYS A 148 3.26 -7.29 18.34
CA CYS A 148 3.95 -6.79 19.52
C CYS A 148 5.12 -5.86 19.22
N VAL A 149 5.76 -6.00 18.05
CA VAL A 149 6.98 -5.27 17.72
C VAL A 149 6.73 -4.23 16.62
N VAL A 150 6.14 -4.64 15.50
CA VAL A 150 5.98 -3.76 14.33
C VAL A 150 4.83 -2.79 14.50
N SER A 151 3.70 -3.23 15.06
CA SER A 151 2.50 -2.39 15.20
C SER A 151 2.69 -1.24 16.19
N VAL A 152 3.44 -1.45 17.27
CA VAL A 152 3.64 -0.43 18.31
C VAL A 152 4.39 0.81 17.78
N PRO A 153 5.58 0.70 17.15
CA PRO A 153 6.26 1.87 16.61
C PRO A 153 5.49 2.54 15.47
N MET A 154 4.74 1.79 14.67
CA MET A 154 3.91 2.39 13.61
C MET A 154 2.72 3.16 14.17
N ALA A 155 2.06 2.67 15.21
CA ALA A 155 1.01 3.41 15.88
C ALA A 155 1.54 4.73 16.48
N TRP A 156 2.71 4.69 17.12
CA TRP A 156 3.38 5.88 17.65
C TRP A 156 3.75 6.89 16.53
N LEU A 157 4.30 6.41 15.42
CA LEU A 157 4.60 7.25 14.26
C LEU A 157 3.33 7.91 13.70
N ASN A 158 2.25 7.15 13.53
CA ASN A 158 0.98 7.68 13.05
C ASN A 158 0.38 8.72 14.00
N GLN A 159 0.44 8.51 15.31
CA GLN A 159 -0.02 9.49 16.31
C GLN A 159 0.82 10.76 16.27
N GLY A 160 2.13 10.64 16.16
CA GLY A 160 3.02 11.80 16.05
C GLY A 160 2.74 12.64 14.80
N LEU A 161 2.52 11.99 13.66
CA LEU A 161 2.17 12.66 12.40
C LEU A 161 0.79 13.34 12.50
N THR A 162 -0.20 12.69 13.09
CA THR A 162 -1.53 13.30 13.31
C THR A 162 -1.41 14.53 14.20
N GLY A 163 -0.72 14.43 15.33
CA GLY A 163 -0.51 15.56 16.23
C GLY A 163 0.24 16.73 15.59
N PHE A 164 1.20 16.45 14.70
CA PHE A 164 1.90 17.47 13.92
C PHE A 164 0.94 18.20 12.97
N ILE A 165 0.09 17.48 12.23
CA ILE A 165 -0.87 18.07 11.28
C ILE A 165 -1.94 18.89 12.03
N ASP A 166 -2.46 18.37 13.14
CA ASP A 166 -3.42 19.12 13.98
C ASP A 166 -2.81 20.43 14.51
N GLY A 167 -1.51 20.43 14.83
CA GLY A 167 -0.76 21.60 15.27
C GLY A 167 -0.56 22.67 14.19
N LEU A 168 -0.66 22.33 12.89
CA LEU A 168 -0.56 23.30 11.79
C LEU A 168 -1.78 24.24 11.72
N GLY A 169 -2.93 23.80 12.19
CA GLY A 169 -4.16 24.59 12.28
C GLY A 169 -4.74 25.05 10.92
N THR A 170 -5.90 25.70 10.98
CA THR A 170 -6.61 26.22 9.78
C THR A 170 -6.11 27.59 9.31
N GLN A 171 -5.22 28.24 10.09
CA GLN A 171 -4.82 29.64 9.85
C GLN A 171 -3.85 29.79 8.67
N ASN A 172 -3.13 28.71 8.28
CA ASN A 172 -2.22 28.74 7.14
C ASN A 172 -2.57 27.65 6.13
N LEU A 173 -3.59 27.92 5.31
CA LEU A 173 -4.12 26.98 4.32
C LEU A 173 -3.06 26.53 3.31
N VAL A 174 -2.15 27.42 2.91
CA VAL A 174 -1.09 27.10 1.95
C VAL A 174 -0.12 26.08 2.57
N LEU A 175 0.36 26.35 3.78
CA LEU A 175 1.29 25.44 4.47
C LEU A 175 0.63 24.08 4.75
N THR A 176 -0.62 24.09 5.23
CA THR A 176 -1.39 22.86 5.46
C THR A 176 -1.57 22.07 4.16
N GLY A 177 -1.89 22.76 3.05
CA GLY A 177 -2.02 22.15 1.72
C GLY A 177 -0.72 21.51 1.25
N MET A 178 0.40 22.24 1.38
CA MET A 178 1.73 21.73 1.02
C MET A 178 2.12 20.48 1.82
N VAL A 179 1.87 20.50 3.14
CA VAL A 179 2.20 19.37 4.01
C VAL A 179 1.33 18.16 3.67
N ILE A 180 0.01 18.32 3.59
CA ILE A 180 -0.92 17.23 3.29
C ILE A 180 -0.67 16.68 1.89
N GLY A 181 -0.54 17.55 0.88
CA GLY A 181 -0.23 17.15 -0.49
C GLY A 181 1.08 16.39 -0.59
N GLY A 182 2.14 16.91 0.03
CA GLY A 182 3.44 16.22 0.08
C GLY A 182 3.36 14.87 0.77
N MET A 183 2.65 14.76 1.92
CA MET A 183 2.46 13.49 2.64
C MET A 183 1.75 12.44 1.80
N MET A 184 0.83 12.83 0.91
CA MET A 184 0.15 11.91 0.00
C MET A 184 1.11 11.20 -0.96
N ALA A 185 2.24 11.82 -1.31
CA ALA A 185 3.22 11.31 -2.26
C ALA A 185 4.44 10.63 -1.63
N VAL A 186 4.69 10.80 -0.32
CA VAL A 186 5.91 10.29 0.35
C VAL A 186 6.05 8.78 0.23
N ASP A 187 4.99 8.06 0.48
CA ASP A 187 4.96 6.59 0.53
C ASP A 187 3.93 5.95 -0.41
N LEU A 188 3.38 6.75 -1.33
CA LEU A 188 2.48 6.33 -2.42
C LEU A 188 1.35 5.38 -1.96
N GLY A 189 0.71 5.68 -0.83
CA GLY A 189 -0.39 4.87 -0.26
C GLY A 189 -0.03 4.12 1.03
N GLY A 190 1.15 4.36 1.59
CA GLY A 190 1.59 3.81 2.86
C GLY A 190 0.99 4.50 4.10
N PRO A 191 1.64 4.36 5.28
CA PRO A 191 1.14 4.92 6.54
C PRO A 191 1.03 6.44 6.54
N ILE A 192 1.98 7.16 5.94
CA ILE A 192 2.00 8.62 5.90
C ILE A 192 0.84 9.15 5.06
N ASN A 193 0.63 8.58 3.89
CA ASN A 193 -0.53 8.87 3.03
C ASN A 193 -1.84 8.66 3.79
N LYS A 194 -1.98 7.52 4.50
CA LYS A 194 -3.20 7.20 5.26
C LYS A 194 -3.46 8.16 6.42
N VAL A 195 -2.42 8.61 7.12
CA VAL A 195 -2.57 9.62 8.18
C VAL A 195 -3.10 10.92 7.59
N ALA A 196 -2.50 11.41 6.49
CA ALA A 196 -2.96 12.61 5.80
C ALA A 196 -4.42 12.47 5.34
N TYR A 197 -4.78 11.34 4.72
CA TYR A 197 -6.14 11.06 4.28
C TYR A 197 -7.13 10.98 5.45
N THR A 198 -6.78 10.27 6.53
CA THR A 198 -7.63 10.14 7.73
C THR A 198 -7.89 11.50 8.38
N PHE A 199 -6.85 12.34 8.49
CA PHE A 199 -6.98 13.70 8.95
C PHE A 199 -7.94 14.51 8.06
N ALA A 200 -7.77 14.41 6.74
CA ALA A 200 -8.62 15.08 5.77
C ALA A 200 -10.10 14.67 5.88
N VAL A 201 -10.38 13.37 6.10
CA VAL A 201 -11.73 12.86 6.35
C VAL A 201 -12.29 13.40 7.67
N ALA A 202 -11.50 13.41 8.74
CA ALA A 202 -11.92 13.97 10.03
C ALA A 202 -12.23 15.47 9.93
N ALA A 203 -11.44 16.22 9.15
CA ALA A 203 -11.68 17.64 8.91
C ALA A 203 -13.02 17.92 8.21
N ILE A 204 -13.46 17.04 7.30
CA ILE A 204 -14.79 17.14 6.66
C ILE A 204 -15.91 17.08 7.71
N SER A 205 -15.79 16.18 8.69
CA SER A 205 -16.80 16.05 9.76
C SER A 205 -16.97 17.33 10.59
N ASN A 206 -15.93 18.17 10.60
CA ASN A 206 -15.91 19.48 11.27
C ASN A 206 -16.23 20.65 10.31
N GLY A 207 -16.68 20.36 9.07
CA GLY A 207 -17.00 21.36 8.06
C GLY A 207 -15.80 21.99 7.36
N ASN A 208 -14.58 21.47 7.57
CA ASN A 208 -13.36 21.94 6.92
C ASN A 208 -13.00 21.02 5.74
N TYR A 209 -13.21 21.50 4.52
CA TYR A 209 -13.00 20.72 3.29
C TYR A 209 -11.60 20.91 2.68
N TYR A 210 -10.82 21.89 3.11
CA TYR A 210 -9.51 22.21 2.53
C TYR A 210 -8.50 21.07 2.66
N PRO A 211 -8.37 20.39 3.82
CA PRO A 211 -7.45 19.26 3.94
C PRO A 211 -7.76 18.12 2.96
N MET A 212 -9.06 17.86 2.72
CA MET A 212 -9.45 16.82 1.76
C MET A 212 -9.14 17.24 0.32
N ALA A 213 -9.38 18.49 -0.05
CA ALA A 213 -9.02 18.99 -1.37
C ALA A 213 -7.51 18.84 -1.63
N ALA A 214 -6.68 19.22 -0.65
CA ALA A 214 -5.23 19.05 -0.72
C ALA A 214 -4.81 17.58 -0.81
N ALA A 215 -5.43 16.70 -0.03
CA ALA A 215 -5.17 15.27 -0.07
C ALA A 215 -5.52 14.66 -1.44
N MET A 216 -6.67 15.03 -2.00
CA MET A 216 -7.10 14.54 -3.32
C MET A 216 -6.15 15.00 -4.44
N VAL A 217 -5.81 16.28 -4.48
CA VAL A 217 -4.85 16.80 -5.48
C VAL A 217 -3.49 16.12 -5.29
N GLY A 218 -2.97 16.09 -4.07
CA GLY A 218 -1.68 15.47 -3.76
C GLY A 218 -1.62 13.99 -4.12
N GLY A 219 -2.72 13.24 -3.96
CA GLY A 219 -2.78 11.81 -4.31
C GLY A 219 -2.88 11.53 -5.81
N VAL A 220 -3.46 12.46 -6.59
CA VAL A 220 -3.60 12.35 -8.05
C VAL A 220 -2.30 12.69 -8.80
N VAL A 221 -1.51 13.62 -8.28
CA VAL A 221 -0.31 14.14 -8.95
C VAL A 221 0.75 13.06 -9.26
N PRO A 222 1.16 12.17 -8.34
CA PRO A 222 2.21 11.20 -8.64
C PRO A 222 1.87 10.26 -9.81
N PRO A 223 0.71 9.58 -9.84
CA PRO A 223 0.40 8.68 -10.96
C PRO A 223 0.20 9.43 -12.29
N LEU A 224 -0.42 10.62 -12.29
CA LEU A 224 -0.56 11.42 -13.50
C LEU A 224 0.79 11.96 -13.97
N GLY A 225 1.67 12.37 -13.06
CA GLY A 225 3.03 12.80 -13.36
C GLY A 225 3.85 11.68 -14.01
N VAL A 226 3.77 10.46 -13.48
CA VAL A 226 4.42 9.29 -14.10
C VAL A 226 3.81 8.95 -15.44
N ALA A 227 2.47 8.99 -15.58
CA ALA A 227 1.80 8.79 -16.86
C ALA A 227 2.29 9.79 -17.94
N LEU A 228 2.35 11.05 -17.57
CA LEU A 228 2.84 12.12 -18.46
C LEU A 228 4.32 11.92 -18.81
N ALA A 229 5.16 11.60 -17.81
CA ALA A 229 6.59 11.37 -18.02
C ALA A 229 6.85 10.19 -18.96
N THR A 230 6.15 9.07 -18.81
CA THR A 230 6.27 7.90 -19.69
C THR A 230 5.78 8.18 -21.10
N THR A 231 4.85 9.12 -21.29
CA THR A 231 4.32 9.53 -22.58
C THR A 231 5.27 10.50 -23.31
N LEU A 232 5.80 11.50 -22.60
CA LEU A 232 6.64 12.55 -23.17
C LEU A 232 8.09 12.12 -23.34
N PHE A 233 8.64 11.39 -22.35
CA PHE A 233 10.04 11.01 -22.28
C PHE A 233 10.26 9.51 -22.55
N LYS A 234 9.62 8.96 -23.59
CA LYS A 234 9.63 7.53 -23.93
C LYS A 234 11.01 6.87 -23.87
N ARG A 235 12.08 7.61 -24.27
CA ARG A 235 13.46 7.10 -24.29
C ARG A 235 14.03 6.82 -22.90
N LYS A 236 13.43 7.34 -21.83
CA LYS A 236 13.86 7.17 -20.45
C LYS A 236 13.19 5.97 -19.74
N PHE A 237 12.17 5.39 -20.38
CA PHE A 237 11.36 4.32 -19.80
C PHE A 237 11.36 3.07 -20.68
N THR A 238 11.30 1.90 -20.07
CA THR A 238 11.15 0.63 -20.78
C THR A 238 9.79 0.56 -21.48
N LYS A 239 9.65 -0.35 -22.46
CA LYS A 239 8.36 -0.56 -23.14
C LYS A 239 7.24 -0.93 -22.17
N ASP A 240 7.53 -1.77 -21.17
CA ASP A 240 6.56 -2.17 -20.15
C ASP A 240 6.12 -0.98 -19.29
N GLN A 241 7.04 -0.13 -18.88
CA GLN A 241 6.73 1.11 -18.16
C GLN A 241 5.89 2.08 -18.99
N GLN A 242 6.15 2.18 -20.29
CA GLN A 242 5.33 3.01 -21.19
C GLN A 242 3.91 2.47 -21.35
N ILE A 243 3.73 1.14 -21.35
CA ILE A 243 2.40 0.51 -21.39
C ILE A 243 1.67 0.76 -20.09
N GLN A 244 2.33 0.52 -18.95
CA GLN A 244 1.77 0.79 -17.62
C GLN A 244 1.42 2.28 -17.44
N GLY A 245 2.27 3.18 -17.93
CA GLY A 245 2.04 4.62 -17.87
C GLY A 245 0.73 5.08 -18.51
N LYS A 246 0.25 4.38 -19.54
CA LYS A 246 -1.07 4.68 -20.13
C LYS A 246 -2.23 4.39 -19.18
N THR A 247 -2.13 3.34 -18.38
CA THR A 247 -3.17 3.00 -17.40
C THR A 247 -3.16 3.97 -16.21
N TYR A 248 -2.03 4.61 -15.95
CA TYR A 248 -1.90 5.56 -14.83
C TYR A 248 -2.68 6.87 -15.07
N TYR A 249 -3.01 7.22 -16.30
CA TYR A 249 -3.94 8.33 -16.56
C TYR A 249 -5.31 8.05 -15.92
N LEU A 250 -5.85 6.85 -16.13
CA LEU A 250 -7.14 6.47 -15.56
C LEU A 250 -7.04 6.23 -14.06
N LEU A 251 -6.04 5.47 -13.61
CA LEU A 251 -5.85 5.15 -12.21
C LEU A 251 -5.53 6.39 -11.37
N GLY A 252 -4.71 7.31 -11.90
CA GLY A 252 -4.41 8.59 -11.26
C GLY A 252 -5.65 9.47 -11.15
N ALA A 253 -6.42 9.62 -12.23
CA ALA A 253 -7.70 10.34 -12.20
C ALA A 253 -8.71 9.71 -11.22
N SER A 254 -8.56 8.42 -10.91
CA SER A 254 -9.37 7.68 -9.93
C SER A 254 -8.81 7.75 -8.50
N PHE A 255 -7.85 8.65 -8.22
CA PHE A 255 -7.24 8.81 -6.91
C PHE A 255 -6.48 7.56 -6.40
N ILE A 256 -5.89 6.76 -7.29
CA ILE A 256 -5.14 5.55 -6.94
C ILE A 256 -3.64 5.86 -6.99
N THR A 257 -3.14 6.46 -5.93
CA THR A 257 -1.72 6.88 -5.80
C THR A 257 -0.77 5.69 -5.90
N GLU A 258 -1.15 4.54 -5.37
CA GLU A 258 -0.37 3.30 -5.37
C GLU A 258 -0.08 2.77 -6.77
N SER A 259 -0.89 3.13 -7.75
CA SER A 259 -0.77 2.61 -9.12
C SER A 259 0.59 2.88 -9.76
N CYS A 260 1.20 4.03 -9.49
CA CYS A 260 2.50 4.41 -10.05
C CYS A 260 3.72 3.83 -9.31
N MET A 261 3.50 3.15 -8.18
CA MET A 261 4.55 2.60 -7.33
C MET A 261 5.52 1.67 -8.09
N PRO A 262 5.08 0.74 -8.97
CA PRO A 262 6.00 -0.12 -9.71
C PRO A 262 7.01 0.65 -10.56
N VAL A 263 6.63 1.79 -11.12
CA VAL A 263 7.55 2.64 -11.89
C VAL A 263 8.35 3.56 -10.95
N ALA A 264 7.73 4.14 -9.93
CA ALA A 264 8.40 5.02 -8.98
C ALA A 264 9.55 4.31 -8.24
N LEU A 265 9.41 3.04 -7.91
CA LEU A 265 10.44 2.25 -7.24
C LEU A 265 11.59 1.81 -8.17
N THR A 266 11.50 2.02 -9.47
CA THR A 266 12.66 1.78 -10.37
C THR A 266 13.74 2.85 -10.22
N ASP A 267 13.37 4.08 -9.82
CA ASP A 267 14.29 5.18 -9.49
C ASP A 267 13.71 6.02 -8.33
N PRO A 268 13.67 5.46 -7.11
CA PRO A 268 13.00 6.09 -5.98
C PRO A 268 13.64 7.42 -5.58
N VAL A 269 14.96 7.55 -5.79
CA VAL A 269 15.73 8.77 -5.42
C VAL A 269 15.28 9.99 -6.23
N ARG A 270 14.81 9.81 -7.46
CA ARG A 270 14.29 10.89 -8.31
C ARG A 270 12.79 10.99 -8.31
N MET A 271 12.11 9.83 -8.37
CA MET A 271 10.66 9.79 -8.56
C MET A 271 9.89 10.21 -7.31
N ILE A 272 10.32 9.76 -6.12
CA ILE A 272 9.64 10.11 -4.86
C ILE A 272 9.78 11.61 -4.55
N PRO A 273 10.98 12.23 -4.54
CA PRO A 273 11.08 13.67 -4.32
C PRO A 273 10.33 14.50 -5.36
N ALA A 274 10.35 14.10 -6.64
CA ALA A 274 9.57 14.79 -7.67
C ALA A 274 8.08 14.70 -7.42
N GLY A 275 7.58 13.53 -7.00
CA GLY A 275 6.19 13.32 -6.59
C GLY A 275 5.82 14.19 -5.39
N ILE A 276 6.65 14.24 -4.35
CA ILE A 276 6.44 15.05 -3.15
C ILE A 276 6.35 16.53 -3.52
N ILE A 277 7.32 17.04 -4.28
CA ILE A 277 7.33 18.45 -4.70
C ILE A 277 6.09 18.76 -5.54
N GLY A 278 5.79 17.93 -6.54
CA GLY A 278 4.62 18.15 -7.40
C GLY A 278 3.29 18.08 -6.65
N SER A 279 3.20 17.25 -5.59
CA SER A 279 1.99 17.14 -4.76
C SER A 279 1.88 18.23 -3.69
N ALA A 280 2.98 18.87 -3.33
CA ALA A 280 3.01 19.94 -2.34
C ALA A 280 2.71 21.32 -2.96
N VAL A 281 2.94 21.51 -4.25
CA VAL A 281 2.69 22.76 -5.00
C VAL A 281 1.26 22.85 -5.52
#